data_a019dc287187c39bfbc042ed799e19f2
#
_entry.id   a019dc287187c39bfbc042ed799e19f2
#
_cell.length_a   1.000
_cell.length_b   1.000
_cell.length_c   1.000
_cell.angle_alpha   90.00
_cell.angle_beta   90.00
_cell.angle_gamma   90.00
#
_symmetry.space_group_name_H-M   'P 1'
#
loop_
_entity.id
_entity.type
_entity.pdbx_description
1 polymer ?
#
loop_
_entity_poly.entity_id
_entity_poly.type
_entity_poly.pdbx_seq_one_letter_code
_entity_poly.pdbx_strand_id
1 'polypeptide(L)'
;MQKKLILISGSPCVGKTAVGTRLFESYDNSAYLDGDWCWCVHPFSVADKRLRNGDRSMSFVLSNYLDSDFEYVFFTSVVLTDAKIRENIMNGITAGDYETIAFTLTCSEETLKNRHDRRGDKGETNYYWLHLPPCPGDIVINTDRKSIREVVKEMKKMIDTGFGETS
;
A
#
# COMPACT_ATOMS: atom_id res chain seq x y z
N MET A 1 -13.86 -19.04 1.86
CA MET A 1 -12.41 -18.69 1.84
C MET A 1 -12.19 -17.52 2.79
N GLN A 2 -11.10 -17.46 3.53
CA GLN A 2 -10.81 -16.34 4.43
C GLN A 2 -10.50 -15.09 3.62
N LYS A 3 -11.14 -13.96 3.93
CA LYS A 3 -10.91 -12.68 3.27
C LYS A 3 -9.47 -12.20 3.52
N LYS A 4 -8.85 -11.59 2.55
CA LYS A 4 -7.47 -11.08 2.64
C LYS A 4 -7.42 -9.58 2.43
N LEU A 5 -6.86 -8.86 3.40
CA LEU A 5 -6.49 -7.45 3.27
C LEU A 5 -5.01 -7.35 2.95
N ILE A 6 -4.68 -6.88 1.76
CA ILE A 6 -3.32 -6.75 1.27
C ILE A 6 -2.89 -5.28 1.37
N LEU A 7 -1.97 -5.00 2.28
CA LEU A 7 -1.37 -3.68 2.46
C LEU A 7 -0.12 -3.54 1.59
N ILE A 8 -0.01 -2.44 0.86
CA ILE A 8 1.16 -2.12 0.02
C ILE A 8 1.65 -0.73 0.38
N SER A 9 2.73 -0.69 1.15
CA SER A 9 3.40 0.54 1.59
C SER A 9 4.67 0.83 0.80
N GLY A 10 5.24 1.98 1.03
CA GLY A 10 6.51 2.42 0.45
C GLY A 10 6.50 3.89 0.07
N SER A 11 7.66 4.42 -0.28
CA SER A 11 7.86 5.81 -0.68
C SER A 11 6.99 6.22 -1.88
N PRO A 12 6.65 7.52 -2.05
CA PRO A 12 6.22 8.03 -3.34
C PRO A 12 7.18 7.60 -4.45
N CYS A 13 6.71 7.39 -5.66
CA CYS A 13 7.48 6.94 -6.83
C CYS A 13 8.06 5.52 -6.77
N VAL A 14 7.86 4.76 -5.70
CA VAL A 14 8.36 3.37 -5.62
C VAL A 14 7.56 2.39 -6.49
N GLY A 15 6.34 2.77 -6.91
CA GLY A 15 5.50 1.98 -7.80
C GLY A 15 4.25 1.35 -7.15
N LYS A 16 3.86 1.76 -5.93
CA LYS A 16 2.70 1.22 -5.19
C LYS A 16 1.42 1.14 -6.02
N THR A 17 1.00 2.27 -6.58
CA THR A 17 -0.26 2.35 -7.34
C THR A 17 -0.24 1.44 -8.57
N ALA A 18 0.87 1.43 -9.32
CA ALA A 18 0.99 0.60 -10.51
C ALA A 18 0.98 -0.90 -10.19
N VAL A 19 1.63 -1.29 -9.09
CA VAL A 19 1.64 -2.68 -8.60
C VAL A 19 0.27 -3.05 -8.04
N GLY A 20 -0.29 -2.20 -7.16
CA GLY A 20 -1.58 -2.44 -6.52
C GLY A 20 -2.73 -2.60 -7.52
N THR A 21 -2.80 -1.73 -8.52
CA THR A 21 -3.81 -1.80 -9.58
C THR A 21 -3.71 -3.11 -10.37
N ARG A 22 -2.50 -3.54 -10.74
CA ARG A 22 -2.32 -4.79 -11.48
C ARG A 22 -2.59 -6.04 -10.64
N LEU A 23 -2.26 -6.00 -9.36
CA LEU A 23 -2.64 -7.08 -8.44
C LEU A 23 -4.16 -7.17 -8.33
N PHE A 24 -4.81 -6.06 -8.04
CA PHE A 24 -6.28 -5.97 -7.97
C PHE A 24 -6.95 -6.55 -9.23
N GLU A 25 -6.50 -6.14 -10.43
CA GLU A 25 -7.05 -6.63 -11.70
C GLU A 25 -6.76 -8.12 -11.96
N SER A 26 -5.81 -8.73 -11.25
CA SER A 26 -5.42 -10.15 -11.42
C SER A 26 -6.17 -11.12 -10.51
N TYR A 27 -7.06 -10.61 -9.66
CA TYR A 27 -7.90 -11.40 -8.78
C TYR A 27 -9.38 -11.14 -9.06
N ASP A 28 -10.15 -12.19 -9.21
CA ASP A 28 -11.59 -12.10 -9.21
C ASP A 28 -12.08 -11.74 -7.80
N ASN A 29 -13.28 -11.16 -7.69
CA ASN A 29 -13.90 -10.76 -6.43
C ASN A 29 -12.97 -9.92 -5.53
N SER A 30 -12.36 -8.90 -6.11
CA SER A 30 -11.42 -8.02 -5.45
C SER A 30 -11.90 -6.57 -5.38
N ALA A 31 -11.39 -5.82 -4.38
CA ALA A 31 -11.58 -4.39 -4.24
C ALA A 31 -10.23 -3.68 -4.06
N TYR A 32 -10.15 -2.41 -4.45
CA TYR A 32 -8.93 -1.62 -4.38
C TYR A 32 -9.18 -0.24 -3.81
N LEU A 33 -8.34 0.16 -2.87
CA LEU A 33 -8.28 1.51 -2.33
C LEU A 33 -6.88 2.09 -2.50
N ASP A 34 -6.77 3.24 -3.15
CA ASP A 34 -5.61 4.12 -3.04
C ASP A 34 -5.87 5.15 -1.93
N GLY A 35 -4.98 5.23 -0.95
CA GLY A 35 -5.15 6.13 0.18
C GLY A 35 -5.25 7.61 -0.22
N ASP A 36 -4.66 7.98 -1.34
CA ASP A 36 -4.72 9.35 -1.87
C ASP A 36 -6.16 9.77 -2.22
N TRP A 37 -7.05 8.84 -2.50
CA TRP A 37 -8.46 9.13 -2.79
C TRP A 37 -9.25 9.58 -1.56
N CYS A 38 -8.75 9.26 -0.37
CA CYS A 38 -9.44 9.60 0.89
C CYS A 38 -9.17 11.02 1.38
N TRP A 39 -8.27 11.75 0.73
CA TRP A 39 -7.96 13.14 1.07
C TRP A 39 -7.66 13.98 -0.18
N CYS A 40 -8.69 14.25 -0.97
CA CYS A 40 -8.59 15.08 -2.17
C CYS A 40 -9.11 16.49 -1.86
N VAL A 41 -8.22 17.40 -1.47
CA VAL A 41 -8.54 18.75 -1.01
C VAL A 41 -7.73 19.83 -1.72
N HIS A 42 -8.29 21.03 -1.78
CA HIS A 42 -7.59 22.18 -2.37
C HIS A 42 -7.65 23.40 -1.43
N PRO A 43 -6.53 24.10 -1.14
CA PRO A 43 -5.16 23.67 -1.46
C PRO A 43 -4.71 22.47 -0.60
N PHE A 44 -3.89 21.60 -1.15
CA PHE A 44 -3.30 20.50 -0.39
C PHE A 44 -2.09 20.99 0.40
N SER A 45 -1.97 20.57 1.65
CA SER A 45 -0.79 20.82 2.48
C SER A 45 -0.55 19.65 3.41
N VAL A 46 0.69 19.18 3.50
CA VAL A 46 1.11 18.16 4.48
C VAL A 46 1.09 18.71 5.93
N ALA A 47 1.09 20.03 6.10
CA ALA A 47 0.96 20.69 7.40
C ALA A 47 -0.50 20.90 7.84
N ASP A 48 -1.48 20.52 7.02
CA ASP A 48 -2.89 20.66 7.37
C ASP A 48 -3.23 19.68 8.51
N LYS A 49 -3.65 20.23 9.64
CA LYS A 49 -4.03 19.43 10.82
C LYS A 49 -5.19 18.46 10.55
N ARG A 50 -6.02 18.76 9.54
CA ARG A 50 -7.15 17.90 9.12
C ARG A 50 -6.71 16.69 8.31
N LEU A 51 -5.47 16.64 7.82
CA LEU A 51 -4.95 15.57 6.96
C LEU A 51 -5.18 14.17 7.58
N ARG A 52 -5.03 14.04 8.90
CA ARG A 52 -5.25 12.79 9.62
C ARG A 52 -6.73 12.35 9.68
N ASN A 53 -7.67 13.22 9.29
CA ASN A 53 -9.08 12.81 9.13
C ASN A 53 -9.26 11.83 7.94
N GLY A 54 -8.38 11.87 6.96
CA GLY A 54 -8.34 10.89 5.87
C GLY A 54 -8.13 9.45 6.34
N ASP A 55 -7.46 9.24 7.48
CA ASP A 55 -7.21 7.91 8.05
C ASP A 55 -8.53 7.22 8.41
N ARG A 56 -9.51 7.95 8.95
CA ARG A 56 -10.86 7.44 9.24
C ARG A 56 -11.62 7.09 7.97
N SER A 57 -11.45 7.87 6.91
CA SER A 57 -12.06 7.59 5.61
C SER A 57 -11.49 6.30 5.02
N MET A 58 -10.17 6.08 5.14
CA MET A 58 -9.53 4.83 4.73
C MET A 58 -10.10 3.64 5.51
N SER A 59 -10.16 3.72 6.84
CA SER A 59 -10.72 2.66 7.70
C SER A 59 -12.17 2.33 7.33
N PHE A 60 -12.99 3.36 7.08
CA PHE A 60 -14.38 3.18 6.69
C PHE A 60 -14.53 2.46 5.34
N VAL A 61 -13.77 2.88 4.32
CA VAL A 61 -13.82 2.26 2.99
C VAL A 61 -13.35 0.81 3.06
N LEU A 62 -12.26 0.54 3.79
CA LEU A 62 -11.75 -0.83 3.98
C LEU A 62 -12.76 -1.71 4.70
N SER A 63 -13.41 -1.21 5.76
CA SER A 63 -14.47 -1.93 6.45
C SER A 63 -15.62 -2.26 5.50
N ASN A 64 -16.06 -1.28 4.71
CA ASN A 64 -17.14 -1.46 3.75
C ASN A 64 -16.82 -2.54 2.69
N TYR A 65 -15.61 -2.56 2.16
CA TYR A 65 -15.19 -3.59 1.21
C TYR A 65 -15.16 -4.98 1.86
N LEU A 66 -14.57 -5.09 3.05
CA LEU A 66 -14.47 -6.36 3.77
C LEU A 66 -15.87 -6.89 4.17
N ASP A 67 -16.80 -6.00 4.55
CA ASP A 67 -18.18 -6.37 4.87
C ASP A 67 -19.03 -6.66 3.62
N SER A 68 -18.58 -6.25 2.43
CA SER A 68 -19.25 -6.51 1.14
C SER A 68 -18.82 -7.82 0.47
N ASP A 69 -18.19 -8.73 1.22
CA ASP A 69 -17.78 -10.08 0.78
C ASP A 69 -16.75 -10.13 -0.36
N PHE A 70 -15.95 -9.06 -0.53
CA PHE A 70 -14.75 -9.17 -1.37
C PHE A 70 -13.74 -10.12 -0.73
N GLU A 71 -13.22 -11.07 -1.50
CA GLU A 71 -12.22 -12.03 -1.04
C GLU A 71 -10.83 -11.41 -0.90
N TYR A 72 -10.52 -10.44 -1.78
CA TYR A 72 -9.25 -9.74 -1.79
C TYR A 72 -9.49 -8.22 -1.74
N VAL A 73 -8.95 -7.56 -0.74
CA VAL A 73 -8.99 -6.09 -0.62
C VAL A 73 -7.55 -5.57 -0.66
N PHE A 74 -7.22 -4.81 -1.69
CA PHE A 74 -5.90 -4.21 -1.86
C PHE A 74 -5.93 -2.77 -1.39
N PHE A 75 -4.95 -2.39 -0.59
CA PHE A 75 -4.82 -1.03 -0.09
C PHE A 75 -3.39 -0.52 -0.26
N THR A 76 -3.23 0.55 -1.05
CA THR A 76 -1.96 1.22 -1.28
C THR A 76 -1.94 2.59 -0.61
N SER A 77 -0.91 2.91 0.15
CA SER A 77 -0.71 4.26 0.70
C SER A 77 0.72 4.46 1.20
N VAL A 78 1.23 5.69 1.05
CA VAL A 78 2.51 6.09 1.65
C VAL A 78 2.43 6.11 3.18
N VAL A 79 1.27 6.49 3.74
CA VAL A 79 1.10 6.59 5.20
C VAL A 79 1.16 5.24 5.92
N LEU A 80 1.00 4.14 5.21
CA LEU A 80 1.22 2.78 5.73
C LEU A 80 2.69 2.51 6.10
N THR A 81 3.61 3.34 5.65
CA THR A 81 5.04 3.26 6.00
C THR A 81 5.30 3.76 7.43
N ASP A 82 4.43 4.63 7.95
CA ASP A 82 4.45 5.06 9.35
C ASP A 82 3.65 4.08 10.21
N ALA A 83 4.34 3.40 11.13
CA ALA A 83 3.73 2.35 11.95
C ALA A 83 2.55 2.85 12.80
N LYS A 84 2.63 4.09 13.34
CA LYS A 84 1.58 4.67 14.18
C LYS A 84 0.34 5.03 13.36
N ILE A 85 0.53 5.62 12.19
CA ILE A 85 -0.59 5.97 11.29
C ILE A 85 -1.25 4.66 10.81
N ARG A 86 -0.45 3.66 10.41
CA ARG A 86 -0.94 2.34 10.02
C ARG A 86 -1.79 1.72 11.14
N GLU A 87 -1.28 1.70 12.35
CA GLU A 87 -2.00 1.17 13.52
C GLU A 87 -3.36 1.87 13.71
N ASN A 88 -3.40 3.20 13.62
CA ASN A 88 -4.64 3.95 13.73
C ASN A 88 -5.66 3.58 12.64
N ILE A 89 -5.20 3.42 11.39
CA ILE A 89 -6.07 3.01 10.28
C ILE A 89 -6.60 1.59 10.53
N MET A 90 -5.71 0.65 10.88
CA MET A 90 -6.10 -0.75 11.11
C MET A 90 -7.06 -0.90 12.29
N ASN A 91 -6.84 -0.17 13.38
CA ASN A 91 -7.73 -0.16 14.55
C ASN A 91 -9.11 0.48 14.24
N GLY A 92 -9.20 1.29 13.21
CA GLY A 92 -10.46 1.88 12.75
C GLY A 92 -11.29 0.96 11.85
N ILE A 93 -10.74 -0.17 11.40
CA ILE A 93 -11.48 -1.17 10.61
C ILE A 93 -12.40 -1.94 11.55
N THR A 94 -13.70 -1.92 11.25
CA THR A 94 -14.74 -2.57 12.06
C THR A 94 -15.14 -3.97 11.56
N ALA A 95 -14.75 -4.31 10.33
CA ALA A 95 -14.96 -5.65 9.77
C ALA A 95 -14.16 -6.70 10.51
N GLY A 96 -14.72 -7.92 10.65
CA GLY A 96 -14.05 -9.08 11.23
C GLY A 96 -13.66 -10.13 10.19
N ASP A 97 -13.00 -11.19 10.65
CA ASP A 97 -12.73 -12.41 9.89
C ASP A 97 -11.94 -12.21 8.58
N TYR A 98 -10.86 -11.43 8.64
CA TYR A 98 -9.92 -11.27 7.54
C TYR A 98 -8.47 -11.49 7.99
N GLU A 99 -7.65 -11.95 7.06
CA GLU A 99 -6.19 -12.04 7.21
C GLU A 99 -5.53 -10.80 6.61
N THR A 100 -4.49 -10.29 7.25
CA THR A 100 -3.69 -9.18 6.72
C THR A 100 -2.35 -9.67 6.20
N ILE A 101 -2.03 -9.32 4.96
CA ILE A 101 -0.71 -9.54 4.35
C ILE A 101 -0.13 -8.16 4.01
N ALA A 102 1.02 -7.83 4.58
CA ALA A 102 1.61 -6.52 4.39
C ALA A 102 2.92 -6.57 3.62
N PHE A 103 3.03 -5.73 2.61
CA PHE A 103 4.22 -5.55 1.78
C PHE A 103 4.76 -4.13 1.91
N THR A 104 6.09 -4.02 2.01
CA THR A 104 6.81 -2.76 1.85
C THR A 104 7.62 -2.80 0.55
N LEU A 105 7.25 -1.95 -0.42
CA LEU A 105 8.04 -1.76 -1.63
C LEU A 105 9.19 -0.80 -1.35
N THR A 106 10.39 -1.19 -1.76
CA THR A 106 11.60 -0.37 -1.62
C THR A 106 12.42 -0.35 -2.91
N CYS A 107 13.37 0.55 -2.99
CA CYS A 107 14.37 0.64 -4.07
C CYS A 107 15.58 1.45 -3.60
N SER A 108 16.62 1.56 -4.42
CA SER A 108 17.72 2.48 -4.19
C SER A 108 17.31 3.94 -4.36
N GLU A 109 18.04 4.87 -3.73
CA GLU A 109 17.83 6.30 -3.93
C GLU A 109 17.95 6.71 -5.40
N GLU A 110 18.93 6.14 -6.11
CA GLU A 110 19.13 6.36 -7.54
C GLU A 110 17.90 5.96 -8.36
N THR A 111 17.35 4.79 -8.09
CA THR A 111 16.12 4.33 -8.75
C THR A 111 14.94 5.24 -8.45
N LEU A 112 14.77 5.65 -7.19
CA LEU A 112 13.70 6.55 -6.78
C LEU A 112 13.81 7.89 -7.47
N LYS A 113 15.01 8.48 -7.49
CA LYS A 113 15.29 9.75 -8.19
C LYS A 113 14.97 9.65 -9.67
N ASN A 114 15.43 8.61 -10.35
CA ASN A 114 15.18 8.42 -11.77
C ASN A 114 13.67 8.30 -12.08
N ARG A 115 12.90 7.64 -11.22
CA ARG A 115 11.43 7.53 -11.34
C ARG A 115 10.74 8.87 -11.09
N HIS A 116 11.16 9.60 -10.07
CA HIS A 116 10.67 10.95 -9.77
C HIS A 116 10.88 11.91 -10.96
N ASP A 117 12.09 11.93 -11.52
CA ASP A 117 12.44 12.79 -12.64
C ASP A 117 11.61 12.43 -13.90
N ARG A 118 11.42 11.13 -14.18
CA ARG A 118 10.59 10.65 -15.31
C ARG A 118 9.12 10.99 -15.16
N ARG A 119 8.62 11.03 -13.94
CA ARG A 119 7.23 11.40 -13.64
C ARG A 119 6.98 12.89 -13.86
N GLY A 120 8.03 13.70 -13.83
CA GLY A 120 7.95 15.16 -14.00
C GLY A 120 7.44 15.88 -12.75
N ASP A 121 7.56 15.25 -11.59
CA ASP A 121 7.19 15.86 -10.32
C ASP A 121 8.08 17.08 -10.04
N LYS A 122 7.49 18.16 -9.55
CA LYS A 122 8.21 19.38 -9.21
C LYS A 122 8.94 19.24 -7.88
N GLY A 123 10.13 19.85 -7.81
CA GLY A 123 10.93 19.89 -6.58
C GLY A 123 11.95 18.77 -6.49
N GLU A 124 12.61 18.68 -5.35
CA GLU A 124 13.62 17.67 -5.08
C GLU A 124 12.97 16.34 -4.67
N THR A 125 13.67 15.23 -4.96
CA THR A 125 13.22 13.90 -4.52
C THR A 125 13.27 13.81 -3.00
N ASN A 126 12.16 13.43 -2.39
CA ASN A 126 12.06 13.25 -0.95
C ASN A 126 12.33 11.79 -0.59
N TYR A 127 13.42 11.55 0.14
CA TYR A 127 13.82 10.21 0.58
C TYR A 127 13.33 9.83 1.98
N TYR A 128 12.63 10.71 2.68
CA TYR A 128 12.18 10.47 4.06
C TYR A 128 11.45 9.12 4.20
N TRP A 129 10.46 8.88 3.35
CA TRP A 129 9.67 7.66 3.40
C TRP A 129 10.44 6.41 2.99
N LEU A 130 11.46 6.57 2.11
CA LEU A 130 12.32 5.46 1.68
C LEU A 130 13.23 4.96 2.82
N HIS A 131 13.65 5.88 3.69
CA HIS A 131 14.55 5.58 4.79
C HIS A 131 13.84 5.11 6.06
N LEU A 132 12.52 5.16 6.12
CA LEU A 132 11.79 4.56 7.24
C LEU A 132 11.97 3.04 7.22
N PRO A 133 12.19 2.42 8.40
CA PRO A 133 12.23 0.97 8.46
C PRO A 133 10.88 0.38 8.09
N PRO A 134 10.85 -0.80 7.43
CA PRO A 134 9.61 -1.54 7.23
C PRO A 134 8.91 -1.80 8.57
N CYS A 135 7.58 -1.79 8.58
CA CYS A 135 6.85 -2.18 9.77
C CYS A 135 7.12 -3.67 10.11
N PRO A 136 7.15 -4.03 11.41
CA PRO A 136 7.34 -5.41 11.81
C PRO A 136 6.34 -6.37 11.13
N GLY A 137 6.85 -7.45 10.56
CA GLY A 137 6.05 -8.43 9.84
C GLY A 137 5.81 -8.13 8.36
N ASP A 138 6.26 -6.98 7.85
CA ASP A 138 6.16 -6.67 6.44
C ASP A 138 7.10 -7.52 5.59
N ILE A 139 6.58 -7.95 4.45
CA ILE A 139 7.37 -8.56 3.40
C ILE A 139 8.00 -7.45 2.56
N VAL A 140 9.31 -7.35 2.58
CA VAL A 140 10.04 -6.32 1.84
C VAL A 140 10.30 -6.79 0.41
N ILE A 141 9.83 -6.01 -0.56
CA ILE A 141 10.04 -6.26 -1.98
C ILE A 141 10.94 -5.15 -2.55
N ASN A 142 12.18 -5.50 -2.91
CA ASN A 142 13.05 -4.60 -3.65
C ASN A 142 12.61 -4.54 -5.11
N THR A 143 12.35 -3.34 -5.60
CA THR A 143 11.87 -3.09 -6.98
C THR A 143 12.97 -2.65 -7.94
N ASP A 144 14.25 -2.58 -7.49
CA ASP A 144 15.38 -2.26 -8.36
C ASP A 144 15.49 -3.28 -9.48
N ARG A 145 15.69 -2.80 -10.70
CA ARG A 145 15.87 -3.62 -11.92
C ARG A 145 14.73 -4.60 -12.19
N LYS A 146 13.58 -4.44 -11.54
CA LYS A 146 12.37 -5.23 -11.79
C LYS A 146 11.34 -4.40 -12.54
N SER A 147 10.70 -5.02 -13.52
CA SER A 147 9.47 -4.51 -14.11
C SER A 147 8.31 -4.64 -13.13
N ILE A 148 7.26 -3.85 -13.31
CA ILE A 148 6.03 -3.96 -12.53
C ILE A 148 5.46 -5.39 -12.61
N ARG A 149 5.54 -6.02 -13.78
CA ARG A 149 5.07 -7.41 -14.00
C ARG A 149 5.83 -8.42 -13.13
N GLU A 150 7.14 -8.27 -12.98
CA GLU A 150 7.94 -9.14 -12.13
C GLU A 150 7.61 -8.96 -10.65
N VAL A 151 7.45 -7.71 -10.19
CA VAL A 151 7.02 -7.41 -8.82
C VAL A 151 5.65 -8.01 -8.54
N VAL A 152 4.68 -7.81 -9.43
CA VAL A 152 3.32 -8.38 -9.30
C VAL A 152 3.35 -9.89 -9.24
N LYS A 153 4.15 -10.56 -10.09
CA LYS A 153 4.29 -12.02 -10.10
C LYS A 153 4.85 -12.55 -8.77
N GLU A 154 5.87 -11.85 -8.23
CA GLU A 154 6.50 -12.19 -6.96
C GLU A 154 5.49 -12.07 -5.80
N MET A 155 4.78 -10.93 -5.70
CA MET A 155 3.79 -10.69 -4.67
C MET A 155 2.60 -11.65 -4.79
N LYS A 156 2.11 -11.89 -6.01
CA LYS A 156 1.01 -12.82 -6.25
C LYS A 156 1.32 -14.23 -5.75
N LYS A 157 2.53 -14.72 -6.01
CA LYS A 157 2.98 -16.02 -5.49
C LYS A 157 2.87 -16.08 -3.97
N MET A 158 3.28 -15.02 -3.25
CA MET A 158 3.24 -14.97 -1.79
C MET A 158 1.80 -14.87 -1.25
N ILE A 159 0.93 -14.12 -1.93
CA ILE A 159 -0.50 -14.01 -1.56
C ILE A 159 -1.22 -15.36 -1.73
N ASP A 160 -0.91 -16.07 -2.82
CA ASP A 160 -1.58 -17.33 -3.17
C ASP A 160 -1.12 -18.52 -2.29
N THR A 161 0.17 -18.56 -1.90
CA THR A 161 0.71 -19.67 -1.10
C THR A 161 0.42 -19.56 0.40
N GLY A 162 0.05 -18.38 0.89
CA GLY A 162 -0.05 -18.13 2.33
C GLY A 162 1.32 -18.20 3.03
N PHE A 163 1.51 -17.47 4.13
CA PHE A 163 2.68 -17.60 5.00
C PHE A 163 2.48 -18.76 5.98
N GLY A 164 2.70 -20.00 5.54
CA GLY A 164 2.47 -21.13 6.43
C GLY A 164 3.09 -22.47 6.05
N GLU A 165 3.72 -22.58 4.87
CA GLU A 165 4.40 -23.83 4.49
C GLU A 165 5.82 -23.53 3.95
N THR A 166 6.73 -23.17 4.85
CA THR A 166 8.14 -23.48 4.65
C THR A 166 8.42 -24.78 5.40
N SER A 167 8.37 -25.88 4.65
CA SER A 167 9.00 -27.14 5.05
C SER A 167 10.51 -26.95 5.25
#